data_cbdac43509ba91d8b522ff8c152641bc
#
_entry.id   cbdac43509ba91d8b522ff8c152641bc
#
_cell.length_a   1.000
_cell.length_b   1.000
_cell.length_c   1.000
_cell.angle_alpha   90.00
_cell.angle_beta   90.00
_cell.angle_gamma   90.00
#
_symmetry.space_group_name_H-M   'P 1'
#
loop_
_entity.id
_entity.type
_entity.pdbx_description
1 polymer ?
#
loop_
_entity_poly.entity_id
_entity_poly.type
_entity_poly.pdbx_seq_one_letter_code
_entity_poly.pdbx_strand_id
1 'polypeptide(L)'
;MRFWKDCVLFYMGGGAYMTLEFLWRGRSHGSMFLLGGLCFLFIGKLSSVLTKVPLAVQLLIFSAMITFLELLTGLAVNGSYRVWDYRAVPYNFLGQICLPFTLLWIPVSFGARELYRRAEKAIR
;
A
#
# COMPACT_ATOMS: atom_id res chain seq x y z
N MET A 1 -4.40 1.24 -24.11
CA MET A 1 -3.45 0.94 -23.04
C MET A 1 -2.67 2.20 -22.68
N ARG A 2 -2.57 2.49 -21.43
CA ARG A 2 -2.00 3.74 -20.98
C ARG A 2 -0.87 3.50 -20.02
N PHE A 3 0.11 2.78 -20.51
CA PHE A 3 1.26 2.38 -19.71
C PHE A 3 1.93 3.57 -19.02
N TRP A 4 2.06 4.70 -19.73
CA TRP A 4 2.67 5.88 -19.13
C TRP A 4 1.87 6.42 -17.93
N LYS A 5 0.53 6.32 -17.98
CA LYS A 5 -0.32 6.72 -16.85
C LYS A 5 -0.09 5.81 -15.66
N ASP A 6 0.01 4.51 -15.90
CA ASP A 6 0.30 3.55 -14.83
C ASP A 6 1.65 3.85 -14.20
N CYS A 7 2.65 4.23 -15.01
CA CYS A 7 3.95 4.62 -14.48
C CYS A 7 3.86 5.87 -13.60
N VAL A 8 3.12 6.88 -14.04
CA VAL A 8 2.93 8.10 -13.23
C VAL A 8 2.22 7.78 -11.92
N LEU A 9 1.16 6.99 -11.99
CA LEU A 9 0.40 6.60 -10.80
C LEU A 9 1.25 5.75 -9.86
N PHE A 10 2.05 4.86 -10.40
CA PHE A 10 2.97 4.05 -9.61
C PHE A 10 3.96 4.95 -8.85
N TYR A 11 4.54 5.94 -9.54
CA TYR A 11 5.45 6.89 -8.90
C TYR A 11 4.76 7.70 -7.81
N MET A 12 3.53 8.13 -8.05
CA MET A 12 2.77 8.87 -7.05
C MET A 12 2.52 8.03 -5.80
N GLY A 13 2.10 6.78 -5.99
CA GLY A 13 1.84 5.88 -4.87
C GLY A 13 3.12 5.54 -4.10
N GLY A 14 4.19 5.21 -4.81
CA GLY A 14 5.46 4.91 -4.19
C GLY A 14 6.03 6.11 -3.46
N GLY A 15 6.00 7.28 -4.09
CA GLY A 15 6.48 8.52 -3.48
C GLY A 15 5.67 8.91 -2.24
N ALA A 16 4.36 8.76 -2.31
CA ALA A 16 3.49 9.05 -1.16
C ALA A 16 3.79 8.11 0.00
N TYR A 17 3.95 6.83 -0.27
CA TYR A 17 4.25 5.85 0.77
C TYR A 17 5.62 6.10 1.40
N MET A 18 6.65 6.37 0.58
CA MET A 18 7.97 6.69 1.10
C MET A 18 7.93 7.96 1.96
N THR A 19 7.16 8.96 1.54
CA THR A 19 7.00 10.19 2.31
C THR A 19 6.39 9.90 3.68
N LEU A 20 5.32 9.09 3.72
CA LEU A 20 4.68 8.70 4.97
C LEU A 20 5.64 7.93 5.86
N GLU A 21 6.40 7.00 5.31
CA GLU A 21 7.37 6.23 6.07
C GLU A 21 8.49 7.11 6.60
N PHE A 22 8.97 8.05 5.78
CA PHE A 22 10.02 8.97 6.20
C PHE A 22 9.55 9.85 7.37
N LEU A 23 8.32 10.35 7.28
CA LEU A 23 7.74 11.15 8.37
C LEU A 23 7.54 10.33 9.64
N TRP A 24 7.19 9.06 9.49
CA TRP A 24 6.92 8.18 10.63
C TRP A 24 8.20 7.66 11.27
N ARG A 25 9.16 7.20 10.47
CA ARG A 25 10.38 6.52 10.95
C ARG A 25 11.66 7.32 10.77
N GLY A 26 11.60 8.40 10.01
CA GLY A 26 12.79 9.17 9.66
C GLY A 26 13.66 8.51 8.61
N ARG A 27 13.19 7.40 8.00
CA ARG A 27 13.92 6.68 6.96
C ARG A 27 12.97 5.93 6.05
N SER A 28 13.47 5.54 4.89
CA SER A 28 12.70 4.82 3.90
C SER A 28 13.63 3.86 3.15
N HIS A 29 13.06 2.96 2.37
CA HIS A 29 13.81 1.97 1.59
C HIS A 29 13.18 1.85 0.20
N GLY A 30 14.00 1.52 -0.81
CA GLY A 30 13.52 1.37 -2.18
C GLY A 30 12.40 0.36 -2.35
N SER A 31 12.40 -0.72 -1.55
CA SER A 31 11.32 -1.71 -1.58
C SER A 31 9.98 -1.11 -1.18
N MET A 32 9.98 -0.09 -0.34
CA MET A 32 8.76 0.60 0.08
C MET A 32 8.18 1.43 -1.06
N PHE A 33 9.03 2.00 -1.92
CA PHE A 33 8.58 2.67 -3.12
C PHE A 33 7.83 1.69 -4.04
N LEU A 34 8.42 0.52 -4.27
CA LEU A 34 7.80 -0.52 -5.09
C LEU A 34 6.50 -1.01 -4.47
N LEU A 35 6.52 -1.29 -3.18
CA LEU A 35 5.33 -1.76 -2.46
C LEU A 35 4.21 -0.73 -2.52
N GLY A 36 4.52 0.53 -2.22
CA GLY A 36 3.53 1.60 -2.25
C GLY A 36 2.95 1.82 -3.63
N GLY A 37 3.80 1.79 -4.66
CA GLY A 37 3.36 1.94 -6.05
C GLY A 37 2.43 0.82 -6.49
N LEU A 38 2.79 -0.42 -6.19
CA LEU A 38 1.96 -1.58 -6.51
C LEU A 38 0.62 -1.52 -5.79
N CYS A 39 0.64 -1.21 -4.49
CA CYS A 39 -0.60 -1.10 -3.72
C CYS A 39 -1.51 -0.03 -4.28
N PHE A 40 -0.95 1.12 -4.63
CA PHE A 40 -1.72 2.24 -5.16
C PHE A 40 -2.39 1.86 -6.49
N LEU A 41 -1.65 1.24 -7.41
CA LEU A 41 -2.20 0.80 -8.68
C LEU A 41 -3.29 -0.25 -8.48
N PHE A 42 -3.05 -1.24 -7.62
CA PHE A 42 -4.03 -2.30 -7.39
C PHE A 42 -5.30 -1.76 -6.75
N ILE A 43 -5.17 -0.87 -5.78
CA ILE A 43 -6.35 -0.23 -5.17
C ILE A 43 -7.16 0.49 -6.23
N GLY A 44 -6.50 1.29 -7.07
CA GLY A 44 -7.18 2.04 -8.11
C GLY A 44 -7.87 1.15 -9.14
N LYS A 45 -7.16 0.16 -9.64
CA LYS A 45 -7.70 -0.74 -10.65
C LYS A 45 -8.82 -1.61 -10.09
N LEU A 46 -8.66 -2.14 -8.87
CA LEU A 46 -9.69 -2.93 -8.23
C LEU A 46 -10.92 -2.08 -7.91
N SER A 47 -10.74 -0.82 -7.50
CA SER A 47 -11.88 0.04 -7.19
C SER A 47 -12.74 0.27 -8.43
N SER A 48 -12.17 0.28 -9.62
CA SER A 48 -12.94 0.45 -10.86
C SER A 48 -13.65 -0.84 -11.29
N VAL A 49 -13.19 -2.00 -10.83
CA VAL A 49 -13.82 -3.29 -11.09
C VAL A 49 -14.90 -3.60 -10.03
N LEU A 50 -14.65 -3.23 -8.79
CA LEU A 50 -15.52 -3.55 -7.66
C LEU A 50 -16.59 -2.49 -7.43
N THR A 51 -17.12 -1.89 -8.50
CA THR A 51 -18.07 -0.79 -8.39
C THR A 51 -19.37 -1.16 -7.69
N LYS A 52 -19.77 -2.44 -7.76
CA LYS A 52 -21.00 -2.91 -7.12
C LYS A 52 -20.77 -3.44 -5.71
N VAL A 53 -19.53 -3.48 -5.25
CA VAL A 53 -19.19 -3.96 -3.92
C VAL A 53 -19.28 -2.79 -2.93
N PRO A 54 -19.91 -2.98 -1.76
CA PRO A 54 -19.97 -1.90 -0.77
C PRO A 54 -18.56 -1.40 -0.39
N LEU A 55 -18.46 -0.11 -0.13
CA LEU A 55 -17.17 0.51 0.17
C LEU A 55 -16.47 -0.17 1.33
N ALA A 56 -17.20 -0.49 2.40
CA ALA A 56 -16.58 -1.14 3.57
C ALA A 56 -15.91 -2.46 3.18
N VAL A 57 -16.57 -3.26 2.33
CA VAL A 57 -16.01 -4.53 1.86
C VAL A 57 -14.79 -4.29 0.97
N GLN A 58 -14.85 -3.28 0.09
CA GLN A 58 -13.70 -2.91 -0.72
C GLN A 58 -12.48 -2.59 0.15
N LEU A 59 -12.68 -1.80 1.20
CA LEU A 59 -11.58 -1.41 2.08
C LEU A 59 -10.98 -2.60 2.81
N LEU A 60 -11.80 -3.56 3.21
CA LEU A 60 -11.29 -4.80 3.80
C LEU A 60 -10.46 -5.60 2.81
N ILE A 61 -10.91 -5.68 1.55
CA ILE A 61 -10.15 -6.36 0.50
C ILE A 61 -8.82 -5.65 0.27
N PHE A 62 -8.81 -4.32 0.21
CA PHE A 62 -7.59 -3.55 -0.01
C PHE A 62 -6.61 -3.74 1.15
N SER A 63 -7.11 -3.71 2.39
CA SER A 63 -6.28 -3.93 3.57
C SER A 63 -5.63 -5.31 3.55
N ALA A 64 -6.40 -6.34 3.21
CA ALA A 64 -5.88 -7.70 3.10
C ALA A 64 -4.82 -7.78 1.99
N MET A 65 -5.06 -7.14 0.86
CA MET A 65 -4.11 -7.11 -0.26
C MET A 65 -2.80 -6.43 0.14
N ILE A 66 -2.89 -5.26 0.79
CA ILE A 66 -1.69 -4.53 1.23
C ILE A 66 -0.89 -5.40 2.21
N THR A 67 -1.57 -6.02 3.16
CA THR A 67 -0.92 -6.88 4.16
C THR A 67 -0.23 -8.07 3.48
N PHE A 68 -0.88 -8.68 2.49
CA PHE A 68 -0.29 -9.78 1.75
C PHE A 68 0.96 -9.34 0.98
N LEU A 69 0.88 -8.20 0.28
CA LEU A 69 2.03 -7.66 -0.46
C LEU A 69 3.15 -7.25 0.50
N GLU A 70 2.80 -6.72 1.66
CA GLU A 70 3.76 -6.38 2.70
C GLU A 70 4.49 -7.63 3.20
N LEU A 71 3.75 -8.72 3.41
CA LEU A 71 4.35 -9.98 3.82
C LEU A 71 5.32 -10.52 2.76
N LEU A 72 4.90 -10.54 1.49
CA LEU A 72 5.75 -11.01 0.41
C LEU A 72 7.02 -10.15 0.29
N THR A 73 6.87 -8.84 0.35
CA THR A 73 8.01 -7.92 0.29
C THR A 73 8.93 -8.14 1.47
N GLY A 74 8.37 -8.30 2.67
CA GLY A 74 9.14 -8.54 3.87
C GLY A 74 9.94 -9.83 3.81
N LEU A 75 9.34 -10.89 3.33
CA LEU A 75 10.03 -12.18 3.18
C LEU A 75 11.15 -12.09 2.14
N ALA A 76 10.98 -11.25 1.12
CA ALA A 76 11.97 -11.11 0.06
C ALA A 76 13.13 -10.20 0.46
N VAL A 77 12.88 -9.07 1.12
CA VAL A 77 13.90 -8.04 1.33
C VAL A 77 14.11 -7.64 2.79
N ASN A 78 13.25 -8.09 3.69
CA ASN A 78 13.29 -7.67 5.10
C ASN A 78 13.61 -8.84 6.05
N GLY A 79 14.33 -9.84 5.58
CA GLY A 79 14.66 -11.01 6.39
C GLY A 79 15.48 -10.66 7.63
N SER A 80 16.28 -9.60 7.58
CA SER A 80 17.07 -9.13 8.72
C SER A 80 16.36 -8.06 9.55
N TYR A 81 15.10 -7.72 9.23
CA TYR A 81 14.30 -6.70 9.91
C TYR A 81 14.92 -5.30 9.88
N ARG A 82 15.69 -5.01 8.85
CA ARG A 82 16.34 -3.70 8.70
C ARG A 82 15.43 -2.66 8.05
N VAL A 83 14.44 -3.10 7.28
CA VAL A 83 13.51 -2.19 6.61
C VAL A 83 12.39 -1.82 7.58
N TRP A 84 11.76 -2.83 8.18
CA TRP A 84 10.80 -2.63 9.26
C TRP A 84 10.81 -3.86 10.17
N ASP A 85 10.27 -3.70 11.38
CA ASP A 85 10.32 -4.76 12.38
C ASP A 85 9.07 -4.69 13.25
N TYR A 86 8.20 -5.68 13.12
CA TYR A 86 6.98 -5.81 13.92
C TYR A 86 7.11 -6.88 14.99
N ARG A 87 8.30 -7.40 15.27
CA ARG A 87 8.47 -8.49 16.23
C ARG A 87 7.99 -8.14 17.65
N ALA A 88 8.09 -6.87 18.01
CA ALA A 88 7.63 -6.40 19.30
C ALA A 88 6.15 -6.00 19.33
N VAL A 89 5.47 -6.02 18.19
CA VAL A 89 4.07 -5.59 18.07
C VAL A 89 3.17 -6.80 18.29
N PRO A 90 2.09 -6.66 19.09
CA PRO A 90 1.14 -7.76 19.28
C PRO A 90 0.53 -8.22 17.97
N TYR A 91 0.27 -9.53 17.89
CA TYR A 91 -0.35 -10.16 16.72
C TYR A 91 0.46 -9.96 15.44
N ASN A 92 1.79 -9.95 15.55
CA ASN A 92 2.63 -9.96 14.35
C ASN A 92 2.74 -11.38 13.79
N PHE A 93 2.99 -11.46 12.49
CA PHE A 93 3.26 -12.72 11.81
C PHE A 93 4.66 -12.63 11.21
N LEU A 94 5.57 -13.46 11.70
CA LEU A 94 6.97 -13.51 11.26
C LEU A 94 7.68 -12.14 11.38
N GLY A 95 7.16 -11.22 12.20
CA GLY A 95 7.71 -9.88 12.34
C GLY A 95 7.56 -9.00 11.11
N GLN A 96 6.89 -9.50 10.05
CA GLN A 96 6.76 -8.80 8.77
C GLN A 96 5.44 -8.07 8.64
N ILE A 97 4.39 -8.58 9.25
CA ILE A 97 3.06 -7.96 9.26
C ILE A 97 2.49 -8.05 10.67
N CYS A 98 1.49 -7.22 10.97
CA CYS A 98 0.83 -7.25 12.26
C CYS A 98 -0.61 -6.76 12.14
N LEU A 99 -1.47 -7.23 13.04
CA LEU A 99 -2.88 -6.84 13.03
C LEU A 99 -3.10 -5.34 13.20
N PRO A 100 -2.41 -4.62 14.11
CA PRO A 100 -2.62 -3.18 14.24
C PRO A 100 -2.40 -2.42 12.92
N PHE A 101 -1.35 -2.73 12.16
CA PHE A 101 -1.11 -2.07 10.88
C PHE A 101 -2.07 -2.54 9.79
N THR A 102 -2.50 -3.81 9.85
CA THR A 102 -3.53 -4.29 8.93
C THR A 102 -4.82 -3.49 9.10
N LEU A 103 -5.19 -3.18 10.34
CA LEU A 103 -6.35 -2.34 10.61
C LEU A 103 -6.11 -0.89 10.16
N LEU A 104 -4.89 -0.39 10.29
CA LEU A 104 -4.53 0.94 9.84
C LEU A 104 -4.67 1.08 8.31
N TRP A 105 -4.42 0.02 7.56
CA TRP A 105 -4.55 0.05 6.11
C TRP A 105 -5.98 0.31 5.64
N ILE A 106 -6.98 0.11 6.49
CA ILE A 106 -8.38 0.36 6.11
C ILE A 106 -8.59 1.85 5.80
N PRO A 107 -8.33 2.80 6.72
CA PRO A 107 -8.47 4.22 6.38
C PRO A 107 -7.44 4.69 5.35
N VAL A 108 -6.23 4.12 5.36
CA VAL A 108 -5.21 4.46 4.36
C VAL A 108 -5.68 4.07 2.97
N SER A 109 -6.32 2.91 2.83
CA SER A 109 -6.87 2.46 1.54
C SER A 109 -7.95 3.39 1.02
N PHE A 110 -8.77 3.94 1.91
CA PHE A 110 -9.79 4.91 1.51
C PHE A 110 -9.13 6.16 0.92
N GLY A 111 -8.12 6.70 1.60
CA GLY A 111 -7.38 7.86 1.10
C GLY A 111 -6.68 7.57 -0.23
N ALA A 112 -6.07 6.41 -0.35
CA ALA A 112 -5.37 6.01 -1.58
C ALA A 112 -6.36 5.88 -2.74
N ARG A 113 -7.52 5.29 -2.50
CA ARG A 113 -8.56 5.15 -3.52
C ARG A 113 -9.04 6.51 -4.02
N GLU A 114 -9.27 7.45 -3.12
CA GLU A 114 -9.70 8.79 -3.50
C GLU A 114 -8.59 9.53 -4.24
N LEU A 115 -7.36 9.42 -3.78
CA LEU A 115 -6.22 10.04 -4.45
C LEU A 115 -6.02 9.48 -5.86
N TYR A 116 -6.14 8.17 -6.03
CA TYR A 116 -6.02 7.54 -7.33
C TYR A 116 -7.06 8.09 -8.31
N ARG A 117 -8.31 8.20 -7.88
CA ARG A 117 -9.37 8.72 -8.73
C ARG A 117 -9.10 10.14 -9.18
N ARG A 118 -8.65 10.98 -8.27
CA ARG A 118 -8.33 12.38 -8.59
C ARG A 118 -7.13 12.48 -9.51
N ALA A 119 -6.10 11.69 -9.25
CA ALA A 119 -4.90 11.69 -10.06
C ALA A 119 -5.20 11.17 -11.47
N GLU A 120 -5.98 10.11 -11.58
CA GLU A 120 -6.36 9.56 -12.88
C GLU A 120 -7.12 10.58 -13.72
N LYS A 121 -8.03 11.33 -13.11
CA LYS A 121 -8.75 12.38 -13.82
C LYS A 121 -7.82 13.49 -14.28
N ALA A 122 -6.84 13.84 -13.46
CA ALA A 122 -5.93 14.94 -13.77
C ALA A 122 -5.01 14.63 -14.93
N ILE A 123 -4.67 13.35 -15.14
CA ILE A 123 -3.71 12.95 -16.19
C ILE A 123 -4.37 12.36 -17.43
N ARG A 124 -5.67 12.45 -17.55
CA ARG A 124 -6.38 12.01 -18.74
C ARG A 124 -6.08 12.89 -19.95
#